data_ac70073893777c9f5b4796077e1a7a47
#
_entry.id   ac70073893777c9f5b4796077e1a7a47
#
_cell.length_a   1.000
_cell.length_b   1.000
_cell.length_c   1.000
_cell.angle_alpha   90.00
_cell.angle_beta   90.00
_cell.angle_gamma   90.00
#
_symmetry.space_group_name_H-M   'P 1'
#
loop_
_entity.id
_entity.type
_entity.pdbx_description
1 polymer ?
#
loop_
_entity_poly.entity_id
_entity_poly.type
_entity_poly.pdbx_seq_one_letter_code
_entity_poly.pdbx_strand_id
1 'polypeptide(L)'
;MKELEQIFKHIKNREFLPIYFFHGEEAFFIDAAVKALENDVLTEDEKAFNQTVVYGKDTNYNDILALSRQYPMMGDKQLIIVKEAQDLKLNEDESRILENYATNPVESTILVFAHKHKKVDSRKKVFKVLDKAHMLFHSEPVKDYNLAKWIEDESKNLQIKLAPGIAQLLADYLGNDLSRISNELNKMKLVLKEGEVLDGKLVETHIGISKEFNVFELQKALGKKDSNQAFKIAYYMGKNPKTNPIVMTIGNLYNFFSNVVMYHTVANQGQSLIASALGVNPFFVKDYAEAARNYPLKFSTRVISVLREIDLKSKGLGAVNMEDSELLKEMVYKIVNIDKIKS
;
A
#
# COMPACT_ATOMS: atom_id res chain seq x y z
N MET A 1 11.19 -7.04 -5.05
CA MET A 1 10.78 -6.84 -6.47
C MET A 1 11.56 -7.75 -7.42
N LYS A 2 12.90 -7.75 -7.44
CA LYS A 2 13.66 -8.62 -8.37
C LYS A 2 13.33 -10.11 -8.28
N GLU A 3 13.12 -10.64 -7.09
CA GLU A 3 12.74 -12.06 -6.90
C GLU A 3 11.37 -12.38 -7.50
N LEU A 4 10.39 -11.51 -7.29
CA LEU A 4 9.05 -11.67 -7.88
C LEU A 4 9.06 -11.54 -9.40
N GLU A 5 9.84 -10.62 -9.96
CA GLU A 5 10.02 -10.53 -11.41
C GLU A 5 10.63 -11.82 -12.00
N GLN A 6 11.57 -12.44 -11.28
CA GLN A 6 12.11 -13.75 -11.66
C GLN A 6 11.04 -14.84 -11.61
N ILE A 7 10.21 -14.85 -10.56
CA ILE A 7 9.10 -15.81 -10.45
C ILE A 7 8.14 -15.67 -11.63
N PHE A 8 7.70 -14.46 -11.96
CA PHE A 8 6.83 -14.23 -13.12
C PHE A 8 7.47 -14.68 -14.44
N LYS A 9 8.79 -14.48 -14.58
CA LYS A 9 9.53 -14.96 -15.74
C LYS A 9 9.57 -16.50 -15.80
N HIS A 10 9.84 -17.17 -14.67
CA HIS A 10 9.83 -18.64 -14.58
C HIS A 10 8.44 -19.21 -14.89
N ILE A 11 7.38 -18.61 -14.32
CA ILE A 11 6.00 -19.01 -14.61
C ILE A 11 5.71 -18.90 -16.11
N LYS A 12 6.06 -17.77 -16.72
CA LYS A 12 5.85 -17.55 -18.17
C LYS A 12 6.63 -18.54 -19.03
N ASN A 13 7.81 -18.97 -18.59
CA ASN A 13 8.61 -19.98 -19.27
C ASN A 13 8.16 -21.43 -18.94
N ARG A 14 7.14 -21.61 -18.10
CA ARG A 14 6.67 -22.92 -17.56
C ARG A 14 7.75 -23.68 -16.80
N GLU A 15 8.67 -22.94 -16.15
CA GLU A 15 9.71 -23.46 -15.26
C GLU A 15 9.21 -23.40 -13.82
N PHE A 16 8.41 -24.40 -13.40
CA PHE A 16 7.74 -24.38 -12.10
C PHE A 16 8.58 -25.06 -11.02
N LEU A 17 8.65 -24.40 -9.84
CA LEU A 17 9.16 -25.00 -8.63
C LEU A 17 8.10 -25.91 -7.99
N PRO A 18 8.50 -26.96 -7.28
CA PRO A 18 7.53 -27.85 -6.61
C PRO A 18 6.85 -27.19 -5.42
N ILE A 19 7.45 -26.17 -4.81
CA ILE A 19 6.88 -25.40 -3.71
C ILE A 19 7.10 -23.91 -3.94
N TYR A 20 6.05 -23.14 -3.74
CA TYR A 20 6.11 -21.68 -3.63
C TYR A 20 5.57 -21.28 -2.25
N PHE A 21 6.43 -20.85 -1.35
CA PHE A 21 6.01 -20.35 -0.05
C PHE A 21 6.16 -18.83 -0.04
N PHE A 22 5.07 -18.13 -0.36
CA PHE A 22 5.01 -16.67 -0.33
C PHE A 22 4.67 -16.21 1.08
N HIS A 23 5.43 -15.26 1.61
CA HIS A 23 5.16 -14.66 2.92
C HIS A 23 5.54 -13.19 2.96
N GLY A 24 4.92 -12.41 3.84
CA GLY A 24 5.27 -11.00 4.05
C GLY A 24 4.09 -10.10 4.33
N GLU A 25 4.42 -8.84 4.49
CA GLU A 25 3.45 -7.82 4.89
C GLU A 25 2.67 -7.27 3.68
N GLU A 26 3.27 -7.33 2.47
CA GLU A 26 2.61 -6.85 1.25
C GLU A 26 1.83 -7.97 0.56
N ALA A 27 0.52 -7.96 0.76
CA ALA A 27 -0.38 -8.97 0.20
C ALA A 27 -0.53 -8.86 -1.32
N PHE A 28 -0.42 -7.66 -1.90
CA PHE A 28 -0.62 -7.42 -3.32
C PHE A 28 0.27 -8.30 -4.20
N PHE A 29 1.57 -8.37 -3.90
CA PHE A 29 2.50 -9.17 -4.70
C PHE A 29 2.29 -10.68 -4.50
N ILE A 30 1.88 -11.10 -3.30
CA ILE A 30 1.56 -12.50 -3.02
C ILE A 30 0.34 -12.91 -3.86
N ASP A 31 -0.73 -12.11 -3.85
CA ASP A 31 -1.94 -12.38 -4.62
C ASP A 31 -1.66 -12.37 -6.13
N ALA A 32 -0.82 -11.45 -6.62
CA ALA A 32 -0.42 -11.41 -8.02
C ALA A 32 0.35 -12.67 -8.45
N ALA A 33 1.30 -13.15 -7.63
CA ALA A 33 2.06 -14.36 -7.91
C ALA A 33 1.18 -15.63 -7.87
N VAL A 34 0.30 -15.73 -6.86
CA VAL A 34 -0.66 -16.84 -6.75
C VAL A 34 -1.59 -16.87 -7.96
N LYS A 35 -2.11 -15.71 -8.37
CA LYS A 35 -2.99 -15.61 -9.55
C LYS A 35 -2.27 -15.99 -10.85
N ALA A 36 -1.00 -15.65 -10.99
CA ALA A 36 -0.21 -16.07 -12.15
C ALA A 36 -0.04 -17.59 -12.18
N LEU A 37 0.29 -18.22 -11.05
CA LEU A 37 0.36 -19.69 -10.95
C LEU A 37 -1.00 -20.34 -11.22
N GLU A 38 -2.08 -19.79 -10.69
CA GLU A 38 -3.45 -20.27 -10.91
C GLU A 38 -3.84 -20.24 -12.39
N ASN A 39 -3.36 -19.24 -13.15
CA ASN A 39 -3.68 -19.10 -14.57
C ASN A 39 -2.77 -19.94 -15.49
N ASP A 40 -1.48 -20.06 -15.16
CA ASP A 40 -0.47 -20.51 -16.13
C ASP A 40 0.04 -21.94 -15.88
N VAL A 41 -0.22 -22.53 -14.70
CA VAL A 41 0.25 -23.91 -14.38
C VAL A 41 -0.54 -24.94 -15.15
N LEU A 42 -1.86 -24.86 -15.10
CA LEU A 42 -2.80 -25.82 -15.67
C LEU A 42 -3.64 -25.17 -16.77
N THR A 43 -4.03 -25.97 -17.78
CA THR A 43 -5.06 -25.56 -18.73
C THR A 43 -6.44 -25.52 -18.07
N GLU A 44 -7.42 -24.85 -18.68
CA GLU A 44 -8.78 -24.77 -18.11
C GLU A 44 -9.42 -26.16 -17.91
N ASP A 45 -9.15 -27.10 -18.82
CA ASP A 45 -9.66 -28.47 -18.72
C ASP A 45 -8.98 -29.24 -17.57
N GLU A 46 -7.68 -29.04 -17.35
CA GLU A 46 -6.93 -29.69 -16.27
C GLU A 46 -7.30 -29.14 -14.89
N LYS A 47 -7.65 -27.85 -14.80
CA LYS A 47 -8.03 -27.22 -13.53
C LYS A 47 -9.19 -27.93 -12.84
N ALA A 48 -10.16 -28.41 -13.59
CA ALA A 48 -11.33 -29.10 -13.04
C ALA A 48 -10.97 -30.36 -12.23
N PHE A 49 -9.85 -31.01 -12.55
CA PHE A 49 -9.42 -32.27 -11.95
C PHE A 49 -8.16 -32.16 -11.10
N ASN A 50 -7.27 -31.23 -11.43
CA ASN A 50 -5.92 -31.18 -10.88
C ASN A 50 -5.63 -29.89 -10.08
N GLN A 51 -6.61 -28.97 -9.94
CA GLN A 51 -6.46 -27.78 -9.11
C GLN A 51 -7.25 -27.96 -7.82
N THR A 52 -6.59 -27.77 -6.70
CA THR A 52 -7.21 -27.74 -5.37
C THR A 52 -6.89 -26.44 -4.67
N VAL A 53 -7.90 -25.73 -4.21
CA VAL A 53 -7.74 -24.50 -3.42
C VAL A 53 -8.31 -24.76 -2.02
N VAL A 54 -7.48 -24.56 -1.00
CA VAL A 54 -7.86 -24.71 0.41
C VAL A 54 -7.52 -23.43 1.18
N TYR A 55 -8.18 -23.22 2.32
CA TYR A 55 -7.91 -22.08 3.19
C TYR A 55 -7.24 -22.55 4.48
N GLY A 56 -6.24 -21.83 4.96
CA GLY A 56 -5.45 -22.20 6.12
C GLY A 56 -6.26 -22.48 7.40
N LYS A 57 -7.40 -21.80 7.58
CA LYS A 57 -8.30 -22.04 8.73
C LYS A 57 -9.07 -23.35 8.66
N ASP A 58 -9.26 -23.91 7.47
CA ASP A 58 -10.13 -25.07 7.19
C ASP A 58 -9.33 -26.36 6.96
N THR A 59 -7.99 -26.32 7.10
CA THR A 59 -7.07 -27.44 6.83
C THR A 59 -5.88 -27.43 7.77
N ASN A 60 -4.99 -28.42 7.62
CA ASN A 60 -3.74 -28.54 8.33
C ASN A 60 -2.62 -29.05 7.41
N TYR A 61 -1.35 -29.03 7.87
CA TYR A 61 -0.22 -29.47 7.05
C TYR A 61 -0.29 -30.95 6.66
N ASN A 62 -0.83 -31.83 7.51
CA ASN A 62 -0.96 -33.24 7.19
C ASN A 62 -1.89 -33.47 5.98
N ASP A 63 -3.05 -32.83 6.00
CA ASP A 63 -4.04 -32.97 4.91
C ASP A 63 -3.51 -32.36 3.61
N ILE A 64 -2.87 -31.18 3.68
CA ILE A 64 -2.24 -30.53 2.52
C ILE A 64 -1.18 -31.44 1.90
N LEU A 65 -0.29 -32.01 2.72
CA LEU A 65 0.79 -32.86 2.23
C LEU A 65 0.31 -34.24 1.80
N ALA A 66 -0.80 -34.72 2.35
CA ALA A 66 -1.46 -35.94 1.83
C ALA A 66 -2.01 -35.71 0.42
N LEU A 67 -2.67 -34.56 0.20
CA LEU A 67 -3.11 -34.14 -1.15
C LEU A 67 -1.91 -33.98 -2.10
N SER A 68 -0.82 -33.38 -1.62
CA SER A 68 0.39 -33.13 -2.43
C SER A 68 1.11 -34.40 -2.89
N ARG A 69 0.81 -35.56 -2.30
CA ARG A 69 1.39 -36.85 -2.67
C ARG A 69 0.49 -37.66 -3.62
N GLN A 70 -0.68 -37.15 -3.95
CA GLN A 70 -1.55 -37.77 -4.94
C GLN A 70 -1.02 -37.50 -6.36
N TYR A 71 -1.34 -38.37 -7.28
CA TYR A 71 -1.01 -38.17 -8.68
C TYR A 71 -2.09 -37.36 -9.38
N PRO A 72 -1.73 -36.50 -10.35
CA PRO A 72 -2.72 -35.81 -11.17
C PRO A 72 -3.62 -36.80 -11.90
N MET A 73 -4.91 -36.48 -12.02
CA MET A 73 -5.85 -37.36 -12.73
C MET A 73 -5.74 -37.22 -14.26
N MET A 74 -5.38 -36.03 -14.74
CA MET A 74 -5.16 -35.73 -16.16
C MET A 74 -3.95 -34.82 -16.29
N GLY A 75 -3.10 -35.05 -17.30
CA GLY A 75 -1.86 -34.28 -17.47
C GLY A 75 -0.75 -34.64 -16.50
N ASP A 76 0.31 -33.83 -16.50
CA ASP A 76 1.57 -34.12 -15.79
C ASP A 76 1.70 -33.40 -14.44
N LYS A 77 0.84 -32.44 -14.16
CA LYS A 77 0.92 -31.61 -12.97
C LYS A 77 -0.41 -31.48 -12.23
N GLN A 78 -0.33 -31.33 -10.92
CA GLN A 78 -1.40 -30.82 -10.08
C GLN A 78 -0.97 -29.55 -9.39
N LEU A 79 -1.92 -28.66 -9.10
CA LEU A 79 -1.72 -27.39 -8.42
C LEU A 79 -2.54 -27.36 -7.12
N ILE A 80 -1.86 -27.19 -6.00
CA ILE A 80 -2.49 -27.04 -4.68
C ILE A 80 -2.19 -25.65 -4.17
N ILE A 81 -3.23 -24.84 -3.94
CA ILE A 81 -3.10 -23.47 -3.45
C ILE A 81 -3.69 -23.39 -2.06
N VAL A 82 -2.86 -23.02 -1.10
CA VAL A 82 -3.24 -22.78 0.29
C VAL A 82 -3.37 -21.28 0.50
N LYS A 83 -4.60 -20.76 0.41
CA LYS A 83 -4.91 -19.35 0.69
C LYS A 83 -4.97 -19.11 2.19
N GLU A 84 -4.62 -17.89 2.63
CA GLU A 84 -4.56 -17.49 4.06
C GLU A 84 -3.73 -18.47 4.90
N ALA A 85 -2.56 -18.86 4.39
CA ALA A 85 -1.68 -19.82 5.04
C ALA A 85 -1.14 -19.35 6.40
N GLN A 86 -1.27 -18.05 6.75
CA GLN A 86 -0.95 -17.52 8.07
C GLN A 86 -1.88 -18.06 9.19
N ASP A 87 -3.02 -18.64 8.83
CA ASP A 87 -3.96 -19.24 9.78
C ASP A 87 -3.64 -20.70 10.10
N LEU A 88 -2.73 -21.32 9.33
CA LEU A 88 -2.18 -22.63 9.63
C LEU A 88 -1.37 -22.60 10.93
N LYS A 89 -1.62 -23.55 11.81
CA LYS A 89 -0.79 -23.74 13.00
C LYS A 89 0.47 -24.52 12.59
N LEU A 90 1.63 -23.97 12.87
CA LEU A 90 2.92 -24.60 12.59
C LEU A 90 3.60 -24.93 13.93
N ASN A 91 3.25 -26.08 14.52
CA ASN A 91 3.94 -26.64 15.66
C ASN A 91 5.22 -27.41 15.23
N GLU A 92 5.90 -28.09 16.14
CA GLU A 92 7.16 -28.79 15.83
C GLU A 92 6.97 -30.00 14.91
N ASP A 93 5.89 -30.76 15.10
CA ASP A 93 5.59 -31.93 14.27
C ASP A 93 5.22 -31.54 12.85
N GLU A 94 4.37 -30.52 12.69
CA GLU A 94 3.99 -29.97 11.39
C GLU A 94 5.18 -29.33 10.66
N SER A 95 6.06 -28.65 11.41
CA SER A 95 7.32 -28.11 10.88
C SER A 95 8.21 -29.22 10.33
N ARG A 96 8.33 -30.35 11.03
CA ARG A 96 9.11 -31.52 10.61
C ARG A 96 8.53 -32.19 9.35
N ILE A 97 7.22 -32.31 9.30
CA ILE A 97 6.53 -32.92 8.15
C ILE A 97 6.71 -32.07 6.89
N LEU A 98 6.54 -30.75 7.01
CA LEU A 98 6.77 -29.83 5.89
C LEU A 98 8.25 -29.78 5.48
N GLU A 99 9.19 -29.83 6.44
CA GLU A 99 10.63 -29.91 6.17
C GLU A 99 10.98 -31.16 5.35
N ASN A 100 10.46 -32.33 5.76
CA ASN A 100 10.67 -33.57 5.05
C ASN A 100 10.12 -33.53 3.62
N TYR A 101 8.94 -32.94 3.43
CA TYR A 101 8.38 -32.76 2.10
C TYR A 101 9.18 -31.77 1.25
N ALA A 102 9.64 -30.67 1.83
CA ALA A 102 10.46 -29.67 1.14
C ALA A 102 11.84 -30.21 0.70
N THR A 103 12.35 -31.24 1.41
CA THR A 103 13.61 -31.91 1.03
C THR A 103 13.43 -32.86 -0.15
N ASN A 104 12.28 -33.52 -0.27
CA ASN A 104 11.94 -34.44 -1.35
C ASN A 104 10.51 -34.18 -1.83
N PRO A 105 10.26 -33.06 -2.52
CA PRO A 105 8.93 -32.72 -3.01
C PRO A 105 8.51 -33.65 -4.16
N VAL A 106 7.21 -33.84 -4.32
CA VAL A 106 6.66 -34.57 -5.47
C VAL A 106 6.74 -33.70 -6.70
N GLU A 107 7.45 -34.14 -7.72
CA GLU A 107 7.69 -33.33 -8.94
C GLU A 107 6.43 -33.03 -9.74
N SER A 108 5.41 -33.91 -9.70
CA SER A 108 4.12 -33.69 -10.36
C SER A 108 3.22 -32.69 -9.62
N THR A 109 3.61 -32.24 -8.41
CA THR A 109 2.81 -31.30 -7.60
C THR A 109 3.48 -29.95 -7.52
N ILE A 110 2.68 -28.92 -7.74
CA ILE A 110 3.04 -27.52 -7.44
C ILE A 110 2.23 -27.09 -6.24
N LEU A 111 2.90 -26.92 -5.09
CA LEU A 111 2.28 -26.55 -3.82
C LEU A 111 2.55 -25.08 -3.52
N VAL A 112 1.51 -24.29 -3.36
CA VAL A 112 1.58 -22.84 -3.19
C VAL A 112 1.02 -22.43 -1.84
N PHE A 113 1.80 -21.79 -1.01
CA PHE A 113 1.35 -21.17 0.25
C PHE A 113 1.30 -19.66 0.11
N ALA A 114 0.12 -19.07 0.34
CA ALA A 114 -0.09 -17.63 0.41
C ALA A 114 -0.21 -17.19 1.88
N HIS A 115 0.93 -16.91 2.53
CA HIS A 115 1.02 -16.47 3.92
C HIS A 115 1.13 -14.94 3.96
N LYS A 116 0.00 -14.27 4.13
CA LYS A 116 -0.13 -12.81 4.02
C LYS A 116 -0.03 -12.08 5.35
N HIS A 117 0.22 -10.76 5.26
CA HIS A 117 0.20 -9.79 6.37
C HIS A 117 1.25 -9.96 7.45
N LYS A 118 2.06 -10.98 7.41
CA LYS A 118 3.17 -11.19 8.37
C LYS A 118 4.30 -12.02 7.78
N LYS A 119 5.48 -11.85 8.35
CA LYS A 119 6.66 -12.65 8.01
C LYS A 119 6.62 -13.98 8.76
N VAL A 120 7.19 -15.00 8.16
CA VAL A 120 7.48 -16.25 8.86
C VAL A 120 8.71 -16.11 9.77
N ASP A 121 8.82 -16.94 10.80
CA ASP A 121 10.03 -16.98 11.63
C ASP A 121 11.13 -17.76 10.90
N SER A 122 12.01 -17.04 10.21
CA SER A 122 13.14 -17.58 9.44
C SER A 122 14.15 -18.38 10.27
N ARG A 123 14.07 -18.36 11.62
CA ARG A 123 14.92 -19.19 12.50
C ARG A 123 14.49 -20.64 12.49
N LYS A 124 13.22 -20.94 12.20
CA LYS A 124 12.71 -22.30 12.11
C LYS A 124 13.39 -23.05 10.96
N LYS A 125 13.74 -24.32 11.21
CA LYS A 125 14.52 -25.14 10.29
C LYS A 125 13.84 -25.33 8.93
N VAL A 126 12.52 -25.52 8.92
CA VAL A 126 11.73 -25.67 7.69
C VAL A 126 11.88 -24.47 6.74
N PHE A 127 11.86 -23.23 7.26
CA PHE A 127 12.02 -22.05 6.41
C PHE A 127 13.44 -21.87 5.91
N LYS A 128 14.46 -22.33 6.68
CA LYS A 128 15.83 -22.38 6.18
C LYS A 128 16.01 -23.39 5.04
N VAL A 129 15.29 -24.53 5.10
CA VAL A 129 15.30 -25.53 4.02
C VAL A 129 14.63 -24.96 2.77
N LEU A 130 13.46 -24.33 2.91
CA LEU A 130 12.74 -23.70 1.79
C LEU A 130 13.56 -22.54 1.16
N ASP A 131 14.20 -21.72 1.97
CA ASP A 131 15.04 -20.61 1.51
C ASP A 131 16.27 -21.12 0.73
N LYS A 132 16.97 -22.13 1.28
CA LYS A 132 18.10 -22.77 0.60
C LYS A 132 17.72 -23.42 -0.73
N ALA A 133 16.49 -23.89 -0.85
CA ALA A 133 15.96 -24.49 -2.07
C ALA A 133 15.32 -23.45 -3.02
N HIS A 134 15.43 -22.16 -2.72
CA HIS A 134 14.81 -21.06 -3.48
C HIS A 134 13.27 -21.18 -3.62
N MET A 135 12.62 -21.75 -2.60
CA MET A 135 11.16 -21.97 -2.52
C MET A 135 10.47 -21.02 -1.54
N LEU A 136 11.22 -20.16 -0.83
CA LEU A 136 10.70 -19.17 0.12
C LEU A 136 10.82 -17.77 -0.46
N PHE A 137 9.69 -17.04 -0.56
CA PHE A 137 9.64 -15.74 -1.21
C PHE A 137 9.07 -14.69 -0.27
N HIS A 138 9.86 -13.66 0.00
CA HIS A 138 9.48 -12.59 0.90
C HIS A 138 8.88 -11.40 0.15
N SER A 139 7.67 -11.02 0.50
CA SER A 139 6.95 -9.85 -0.01
C SER A 139 7.06 -8.69 0.97
N GLU A 140 7.88 -7.70 0.62
CA GLU A 140 8.07 -6.49 1.42
C GLU A 140 7.17 -5.35 0.94
N PRO A 141 6.65 -4.50 1.86
CA PRO A 141 5.93 -3.30 1.49
C PRO A 141 6.78 -2.36 0.63
N VAL A 142 6.15 -1.74 -0.35
CA VAL A 142 6.77 -0.66 -1.10
C VAL A 142 6.93 0.54 -0.17
N LYS A 143 8.15 1.02 -0.01
CA LYS A 143 8.41 2.20 0.81
C LYS A 143 7.81 3.44 0.17
N ASP A 144 7.28 4.37 0.97
CA ASP A 144 6.55 5.55 0.49
C ASP A 144 7.34 6.36 -0.55
N TYR A 145 8.67 6.50 -0.37
CA TYR A 145 9.52 7.21 -1.32
C TYR A 145 9.71 6.48 -2.68
N ASN A 146 9.36 5.20 -2.77
CA ASN A 146 9.39 4.40 -3.99
C ASN A 146 8.00 4.21 -4.62
N LEU A 147 6.94 4.65 -3.95
CA LEU A 147 5.57 4.40 -4.38
C LEU A 147 5.24 5.03 -5.73
N ALA A 148 5.64 6.29 -5.95
CA ALA A 148 5.43 6.96 -7.23
C ALA A 148 6.13 6.21 -8.39
N LYS A 149 7.37 5.72 -8.15
CA LYS A 149 8.08 4.92 -9.14
C LYS A 149 7.38 3.58 -9.41
N TRP A 150 6.87 2.93 -8.36
CA TRP A 150 6.10 1.70 -8.54
C TRP A 150 4.84 1.93 -9.38
N ILE A 151 4.12 3.06 -9.16
CA ILE A 151 2.95 3.46 -9.95
C ILE A 151 3.33 3.67 -11.42
N GLU A 152 4.46 4.32 -11.70
CA GLU A 152 4.96 4.49 -13.07
C GLU A 152 5.23 3.14 -13.74
N ASP A 153 5.87 2.21 -13.03
CA ASP A 153 6.20 0.90 -13.57
C ASP A 153 4.95 0.04 -13.76
N GLU A 154 4.00 0.06 -12.82
CA GLU A 154 2.71 -0.63 -12.96
C GLU A 154 1.87 -0.04 -14.11
N SER A 155 1.87 1.28 -14.26
CA SER A 155 1.19 1.93 -15.39
C SER A 155 1.76 1.51 -16.74
N LYS A 156 3.10 1.35 -16.85
CA LYS A 156 3.73 0.81 -18.06
C LYS A 156 3.31 -0.64 -18.33
N ASN A 157 3.25 -1.49 -17.29
CA ASN A 157 2.78 -2.87 -17.42
C ASN A 157 1.33 -2.90 -17.94
N LEU A 158 0.50 -1.96 -17.51
CA LEU A 158 -0.88 -1.80 -17.96
C LEU A 158 -1.00 -1.06 -19.31
N GLN A 159 0.12 -0.61 -19.91
CA GLN A 159 0.17 0.20 -21.15
C GLN A 159 -0.51 1.58 -21.01
N ILE A 160 -0.54 2.14 -19.79
CA ILE A 160 -1.07 3.48 -19.49
C ILE A 160 0.09 4.48 -19.52
N LYS A 161 -0.04 5.54 -20.30
CA LYS A 161 0.88 6.68 -20.29
C LYS A 161 0.43 7.69 -19.26
N LEU A 162 1.31 8.05 -18.31
CA LEU A 162 1.04 9.06 -17.31
C LEU A 162 1.61 10.42 -17.72
N ALA A 163 0.85 11.49 -17.52
CA ALA A 163 1.39 12.84 -17.59
C ALA A 163 2.35 13.11 -16.39
N PRO A 164 3.31 14.05 -16.54
CA PRO A 164 4.25 14.39 -15.48
C PRO A 164 3.54 14.73 -14.14
N GLY A 165 4.00 14.09 -13.06
CA GLY A 165 3.49 14.31 -11.70
C GLY A 165 2.23 13.51 -11.33
N ILE A 166 1.60 12.79 -12.26
CA ILE A 166 0.39 11.99 -11.96
C ILE A 166 0.73 10.81 -11.04
N ALA A 167 1.85 10.12 -11.24
CA ALA A 167 2.26 9.04 -10.35
C ALA A 167 2.42 9.52 -8.90
N GLN A 168 3.03 10.71 -8.70
CA GLN A 168 3.16 11.30 -7.36
C GLN A 168 1.80 11.70 -6.80
N LEU A 169 0.90 12.30 -7.60
CA LEU A 169 -0.45 12.64 -7.17
C LEU A 169 -1.22 11.40 -6.69
N LEU A 170 -1.14 10.30 -7.44
CA LEU A 170 -1.80 9.04 -7.07
C LEU A 170 -1.18 8.45 -5.79
N ALA A 171 0.16 8.46 -5.67
CA ALA A 171 0.85 8.00 -4.47
C ALA A 171 0.43 8.79 -3.24
N ASP A 172 0.43 10.13 -3.35
CA ASP A 172 0.08 11.03 -2.26
C ASP A 172 -1.36 10.83 -1.80
N TYR A 173 -2.29 10.63 -2.74
CA TYR A 173 -3.71 10.56 -2.42
C TYR A 173 -4.19 9.16 -2.01
N LEU A 174 -3.74 8.11 -2.71
CA LEU A 174 -4.18 6.74 -2.46
C LEU A 174 -3.40 6.08 -1.31
N GLY A 175 -2.24 6.66 -0.95
CA GLY A 175 -1.35 6.08 0.05
C GLY A 175 -0.72 4.78 -0.42
N ASN A 176 -0.21 3.99 0.52
CA ASN A 176 0.56 2.76 0.25
C ASN A 176 -0.35 1.50 0.12
N ASP A 177 -1.57 1.67 -0.39
CA ASP A 177 -2.46 0.56 -0.73
C ASP A 177 -2.29 0.20 -2.21
N LEU A 178 -1.38 -0.73 -2.49
CA LEU A 178 -1.05 -1.15 -3.86
C LEU A 178 -2.26 -1.76 -4.58
N SER A 179 -3.12 -2.48 -3.86
CA SER A 179 -4.33 -3.09 -4.43
C SER A 179 -5.30 -2.01 -4.90
N ARG A 180 -5.50 -0.97 -4.10
CA ARG A 180 -6.34 0.17 -4.45
C ARG A 180 -5.77 0.93 -5.66
N ILE A 181 -4.47 1.20 -5.67
CA ILE A 181 -3.80 1.89 -6.78
C ILE A 181 -3.94 1.08 -8.08
N SER A 182 -3.64 -0.23 -8.03
CA SER A 182 -3.75 -1.09 -9.21
C SER A 182 -5.19 -1.17 -9.72
N ASN A 183 -6.19 -1.22 -8.84
CA ASN A 183 -7.60 -1.20 -9.21
C ASN A 183 -7.99 0.13 -9.90
N GLU A 184 -7.52 1.27 -9.38
CA GLU A 184 -7.75 2.57 -10.02
C GLU A 184 -7.09 2.65 -11.39
N LEU A 185 -5.85 2.19 -11.54
CA LEU A 185 -5.17 2.13 -12.83
C LEU A 185 -5.89 1.20 -13.82
N ASN A 186 -6.35 0.04 -13.37
CA ASN A 186 -7.13 -0.88 -14.23
C ASN A 186 -8.46 -0.25 -14.69
N LYS A 187 -9.16 0.50 -13.82
CA LYS A 187 -10.33 1.29 -14.24
C LYS A 187 -9.97 2.32 -15.32
N MET A 188 -8.85 3.03 -15.14
CA MET A 188 -8.39 4.01 -16.13
C MET A 188 -8.07 3.35 -17.47
N LYS A 189 -7.48 2.15 -17.48
CA LYS A 189 -7.24 1.39 -18.71
C LYS A 189 -8.53 1.15 -19.53
N LEU A 190 -9.67 0.96 -18.85
CA LEU A 190 -10.96 0.75 -19.52
C LEU A 190 -11.58 2.03 -20.08
N VAL A 191 -11.20 3.19 -19.55
CA VAL A 191 -11.77 4.50 -19.91
C VAL A 191 -10.92 5.23 -20.92
N LEU A 192 -9.59 5.06 -20.85
CA LEU A 192 -8.66 5.73 -21.76
C LEU A 192 -8.79 5.21 -23.19
N LYS A 193 -8.78 6.13 -24.13
CA LYS A 193 -8.67 5.81 -25.55
C LYS A 193 -7.25 5.40 -25.90
N GLU A 194 -7.10 4.68 -27.02
CA GLU A 194 -5.78 4.26 -27.47
C GLU A 194 -4.84 5.47 -27.67
N GLY A 195 -3.68 5.42 -27.01
CA GLY A 195 -2.68 6.49 -27.04
C GLY A 195 -2.96 7.69 -26.14
N GLU A 196 -4.10 7.76 -25.47
CA GLU A 196 -4.44 8.83 -24.54
C GLU A 196 -3.56 8.78 -23.29
N VAL A 197 -3.20 9.98 -22.81
CA VAL A 197 -2.34 10.15 -21.62
C VAL A 197 -3.21 10.42 -20.42
N LEU A 198 -3.05 9.67 -19.35
CA LEU A 198 -3.72 9.92 -18.08
C LEU A 198 -3.18 11.21 -17.46
N ASP A 199 -3.95 12.27 -17.55
CA ASP A 199 -3.65 13.60 -17.00
C ASP A 199 -4.44 13.92 -15.74
N GLY A 200 -4.22 15.11 -15.16
CA GLY A 200 -4.90 15.52 -13.93
C GLY A 200 -6.42 15.66 -14.08
N LYS A 201 -6.91 16.00 -15.27
CA LYS A 201 -8.34 16.16 -15.53
C LYS A 201 -9.05 14.81 -15.55
N LEU A 202 -8.45 13.81 -16.19
CA LEU A 202 -8.97 12.44 -16.21
C LEU A 202 -8.93 11.81 -14.82
N VAL A 203 -7.87 12.04 -14.06
CA VAL A 203 -7.76 11.62 -12.64
C VAL A 203 -8.89 12.26 -11.82
N GLU A 204 -9.12 13.57 -11.95
CA GLU A 204 -10.20 14.25 -11.24
C GLU A 204 -11.57 13.72 -11.62
N THR A 205 -11.82 13.51 -12.91
CA THR A 205 -13.11 13.04 -13.42
C THR A 205 -13.44 11.61 -12.98
N HIS A 206 -12.48 10.69 -13.02
CA HIS A 206 -12.73 9.26 -12.87
C HIS A 206 -12.28 8.67 -11.53
N ILE A 207 -11.29 9.29 -10.89
CA ILE A 207 -10.78 8.86 -9.57
C ILE A 207 -11.27 9.81 -8.46
N GLY A 208 -11.71 11.03 -8.84
CA GLY A 208 -12.20 12.03 -7.90
C GLY A 208 -11.11 12.81 -7.18
N ILE A 209 -9.86 12.77 -7.68
CA ILE A 209 -8.72 13.47 -7.09
C ILE A 209 -8.46 14.76 -7.85
N SER A 210 -8.75 15.90 -7.26
CA SER A 210 -8.38 17.20 -7.87
C SER A 210 -6.87 17.43 -7.73
N LYS A 211 -6.23 17.79 -8.84
CA LYS A 211 -4.81 18.17 -8.83
C LYS A 211 -4.57 19.46 -8.05
N GLU A 212 -5.53 20.39 -8.08
CA GLU A 212 -5.40 21.72 -7.50
C GLU A 212 -5.98 21.83 -6.08
N PHE A 213 -7.01 21.01 -5.78
CA PHE A 213 -7.79 21.12 -4.54
C PHE A 213 -7.82 19.80 -3.78
N ASN A 214 -6.66 19.40 -3.27
CA ASN A 214 -6.50 18.19 -2.45
C ASN A 214 -5.79 18.50 -1.13
N VAL A 215 -5.70 17.52 -0.24
CA VAL A 215 -5.11 17.71 1.09
C VAL A 215 -3.62 18.09 1.04
N PHE A 216 -2.88 17.66 0.02
CA PHE A 216 -1.45 17.97 -0.10
C PHE A 216 -1.23 19.42 -0.56
N GLU A 217 -2.09 19.91 -1.46
CA GLU A 217 -2.09 21.33 -1.81
C GLU A 217 -2.55 22.18 -0.62
N LEU A 218 -3.48 21.68 0.22
CA LEU A 218 -3.84 22.33 1.47
C LEU A 218 -2.66 22.39 2.45
N GLN A 219 -1.90 21.31 2.60
CA GLN A 219 -0.68 21.27 3.42
C GLN A 219 0.35 22.32 2.95
N LYS A 220 0.59 22.39 1.62
CA LYS A 220 1.50 23.40 1.04
C LYS A 220 1.02 24.82 1.27
N ALA A 221 -0.26 25.09 1.03
CA ALA A 221 -0.84 26.41 1.26
C ALA A 221 -0.76 26.83 2.73
N LEU A 222 -1.09 25.91 3.65
CA LEU A 222 -0.97 26.15 5.09
C LEU A 222 0.51 26.33 5.49
N GLY A 223 1.41 25.46 5.01
CA GLY A 223 2.85 25.56 5.28
C GLY A 223 3.46 26.89 4.86
N LYS A 224 2.98 27.47 3.77
CA LYS A 224 3.35 28.81 3.27
C LYS A 224 2.61 29.96 3.94
N LYS A 225 1.61 29.70 4.79
CA LYS A 225 0.63 30.67 5.29
C LYS A 225 -0.12 31.42 4.17
N ASP A 226 -0.29 30.78 3.00
CA ASP A 226 -1.15 31.30 1.93
C ASP A 226 -2.62 31.10 2.29
N SER A 227 -3.16 32.08 3.01
CA SER A 227 -4.54 32.06 3.49
C SER A 227 -5.54 31.93 2.35
N ASN A 228 -5.32 32.65 1.25
CA ASN A 228 -6.28 32.69 0.13
C ASN A 228 -6.39 31.31 -0.53
N GLN A 229 -5.25 30.68 -0.80
CA GLN A 229 -5.22 29.35 -1.41
C GLN A 229 -5.77 28.30 -0.42
N ALA A 230 -5.38 28.34 0.85
CA ALA A 230 -5.89 27.41 1.87
C ALA A 230 -7.43 27.47 2.00
N PHE A 231 -8.03 28.65 2.01
CA PHE A 231 -9.49 28.80 2.05
C PHE A 231 -10.17 28.33 0.77
N LYS A 232 -9.60 28.57 -0.41
CA LYS A 232 -10.15 28.06 -1.68
C LYS A 232 -10.18 26.54 -1.67
N ILE A 233 -9.10 25.90 -1.23
CA ILE A 233 -9.01 24.44 -1.15
C ILE A 233 -10.01 23.91 -0.12
N ALA A 234 -10.08 24.49 1.09
CA ALA A 234 -11.04 24.08 2.12
C ALA A 234 -12.50 24.22 1.65
N TYR A 235 -12.82 25.28 0.91
CA TYR A 235 -14.14 25.46 0.33
C TYR A 235 -14.48 24.37 -0.69
N TYR A 236 -13.55 24.06 -1.61
CA TYR A 236 -13.73 22.97 -2.58
C TYR A 236 -13.92 21.61 -1.88
N MET A 237 -13.06 21.30 -0.90
CA MET A 237 -13.13 20.05 -0.15
C MET A 237 -14.46 19.92 0.62
N GLY A 238 -14.92 21.00 1.24
CA GLY A 238 -16.21 21.04 1.93
C GLY A 238 -17.43 20.85 1.00
N LYS A 239 -17.32 21.23 -0.27
CA LYS A 239 -18.33 20.96 -1.31
C LYS A 239 -18.28 19.50 -1.81
N ASN A 240 -17.18 18.80 -1.60
CA ASN A 240 -16.94 17.44 -2.08
C ASN A 240 -16.56 16.48 -0.92
N PRO A 241 -17.42 16.32 0.11
CA PRO A 241 -17.07 15.57 1.33
C PRO A 241 -16.86 14.06 1.08
N LYS A 242 -17.49 13.50 0.06
CA LYS A 242 -17.31 12.06 -0.29
C LYS A 242 -15.89 11.74 -0.74
N THR A 243 -15.27 12.64 -1.49
CA THR A 243 -13.88 12.48 -1.97
C THR A 243 -12.86 13.08 -1.00
N ASN A 244 -13.29 13.97 -0.10
CA ASN A 244 -12.44 14.63 0.87
C ASN A 244 -13.05 14.54 2.29
N PRO A 245 -13.12 13.35 2.89
CA PRO A 245 -13.66 13.20 4.25
C PRO A 245 -12.84 14.01 5.26
N ILE A 246 -13.53 14.76 6.13
CA ILE A 246 -12.86 15.64 7.09
C ILE A 246 -11.90 14.89 8.01
N VAL A 247 -12.26 13.67 8.45
CA VAL A 247 -11.43 12.85 9.33
C VAL A 247 -10.09 12.50 8.67
N MET A 248 -10.10 12.16 7.37
CA MET A 248 -8.88 11.91 6.61
C MET A 248 -8.04 13.19 6.43
N THR A 249 -8.71 14.31 6.19
CA THR A 249 -8.04 15.62 6.06
C THR A 249 -7.33 15.99 7.37
N ILE A 250 -8.01 15.85 8.52
CA ILE A 250 -7.41 16.08 9.84
C ILE A 250 -6.21 15.16 10.06
N GLY A 251 -6.33 13.87 9.78
CA GLY A 251 -5.24 12.90 9.92
C GLY A 251 -4.01 13.26 9.10
N ASN A 252 -4.20 13.65 7.85
CA ASN A 252 -3.11 14.08 6.98
C ASN A 252 -2.45 15.38 7.45
N LEU A 253 -3.23 16.36 7.90
CA LEU A 253 -2.68 17.61 8.46
C LEU A 253 -1.96 17.36 9.80
N TYR A 254 -2.47 16.45 10.63
CA TYR A 254 -1.79 16.04 11.86
C TYR A 254 -0.41 15.45 11.55
N ASN A 255 -0.31 14.53 10.60
CA ASN A 255 0.97 13.95 10.19
C ASN A 255 1.93 15.02 9.64
N PHE A 256 1.42 15.93 8.80
CA PHE A 256 2.22 17.02 8.26
C PHE A 256 2.78 17.92 9.39
N PHE A 257 1.94 18.42 10.29
CA PHE A 257 2.40 19.30 11.38
C PHE A 257 3.21 18.57 12.46
N SER A 258 2.97 17.26 12.68
CA SER A 258 3.85 16.42 13.50
C SER A 258 5.26 16.34 12.91
N ASN A 259 5.36 16.20 11.58
CA ASN A 259 6.65 16.25 10.89
C ASN A 259 7.27 17.65 10.92
N VAL A 260 6.48 18.73 10.89
CA VAL A 260 7.00 20.09 11.11
C VAL A 260 7.59 20.24 12.52
N VAL A 261 6.92 19.70 13.55
CA VAL A 261 7.45 19.64 14.93
C VAL A 261 8.75 18.84 14.97
N MET A 262 8.80 17.66 14.35
CA MET A 262 9.99 16.83 14.26
C MET A 262 11.13 17.56 13.51
N TYR A 263 10.81 18.26 12.43
CA TYR A 263 11.79 19.03 11.66
C TYR A 263 12.58 20.00 12.54
N HIS A 264 11.94 20.67 13.50
CA HIS A 264 12.63 21.59 14.43
C HIS A 264 13.73 20.90 15.26
N THR A 265 13.64 19.60 15.49
CA THR A 265 14.65 18.84 16.25
C THR A 265 15.81 18.36 15.38
N VAL A 266 15.60 18.22 14.07
CA VAL A 266 16.58 17.65 13.13
C VAL A 266 17.08 18.66 12.08
N ALA A 267 16.65 19.91 12.14
CA ALA A 267 16.89 20.95 11.13
C ALA A 267 18.39 21.18 10.79
N ASN A 268 19.29 20.90 11.74
CA ASN A 268 20.74 21.07 11.57
C ASN A 268 21.43 19.85 10.92
N GLN A 269 20.68 18.80 10.55
CA GLN A 269 21.24 17.61 9.95
C GLN A 269 21.25 17.71 8.42
N GLY A 270 21.96 16.79 7.76
CA GLY A 270 21.94 16.69 6.30
C GLY A 270 20.55 16.26 5.77
N GLN A 271 20.21 16.72 4.56
CA GLN A 271 18.89 16.50 3.93
C GLN A 271 18.44 15.02 3.94
N SER A 272 19.36 14.09 3.71
CA SER A 272 19.05 12.64 3.72
C SER A 272 18.66 12.15 5.12
N LEU A 273 19.32 12.63 6.16
CA LEU A 273 19.01 12.29 7.56
C LEU A 273 17.68 12.90 7.99
N ILE A 274 17.41 14.15 7.59
CA ILE A 274 16.12 14.80 7.83
C ILE A 274 15.00 13.99 7.16
N ALA A 275 15.16 13.65 5.88
CA ALA A 275 14.17 12.86 5.15
C ALA A 275 13.89 11.51 5.81
N SER A 276 14.92 10.81 6.29
CA SER A 276 14.79 9.56 7.02
C SER A 276 14.07 9.74 8.36
N ALA A 277 14.39 10.80 9.11
CA ALA A 277 13.76 11.09 10.40
C ALA A 277 12.26 11.44 10.26
N LEU A 278 11.90 12.17 9.19
CA LEU A 278 10.51 12.53 8.89
C LEU A 278 9.74 11.40 8.19
N GLY A 279 10.42 10.36 7.71
CA GLY A 279 9.79 9.28 6.91
C GLY A 279 9.29 9.76 5.55
N VAL A 280 9.90 10.77 4.94
CA VAL A 280 9.45 11.39 3.69
C VAL A 280 10.49 11.31 2.58
N ASN A 281 10.05 11.48 1.33
CA ASN A 281 10.99 11.62 0.22
C ASN A 281 11.85 12.89 0.41
N PRO A 282 13.18 12.83 0.19
CA PRO A 282 14.08 13.99 0.30
C PRO A 282 13.61 15.23 -0.47
N PHE A 283 12.89 15.05 -1.57
CA PHE A 283 12.33 16.13 -2.35
C PHE A 283 11.37 17.04 -1.56
N PHE A 284 10.62 16.47 -0.60
CA PHE A 284 9.64 17.21 0.21
C PHE A 284 10.23 17.88 1.45
N VAL A 285 11.49 17.61 1.81
CA VAL A 285 12.14 18.22 2.98
C VAL A 285 12.08 19.75 2.93
N LYS A 286 12.16 20.34 1.74
CA LYS A 286 12.04 21.79 1.54
C LYS A 286 10.68 22.35 1.98
N ASP A 287 9.60 21.61 1.81
CA ASP A 287 8.25 22.04 2.15
C ASP A 287 8.09 22.07 3.68
N TYR A 288 8.66 21.08 4.38
CA TYR A 288 8.74 21.08 5.86
C TYR A 288 9.65 22.17 6.40
N ALA A 289 10.78 22.47 5.73
CA ALA A 289 11.66 23.58 6.08
C ALA A 289 10.95 24.93 5.96
N GLU A 290 10.15 25.11 4.90
CA GLU A 290 9.36 26.33 4.69
C GLU A 290 8.25 26.44 5.75
N ALA A 291 7.52 25.36 6.02
CA ALA A 291 6.51 25.32 7.06
C ALA A 291 7.09 25.59 8.46
N ALA A 292 8.25 25.02 8.79
CA ALA A 292 8.90 25.24 10.08
C ALA A 292 9.32 26.71 10.29
N ARG A 293 9.74 27.40 9.23
CA ARG A 293 10.01 28.86 9.29
C ARG A 293 8.76 29.67 9.60
N ASN A 294 7.62 29.31 9.00
CA ASN A 294 6.34 30.01 9.17
C ASN A 294 5.63 29.62 10.47
N TYR A 295 5.91 28.43 11.00
CA TYR A 295 5.37 27.90 12.25
C TYR A 295 6.51 27.50 13.20
N PRO A 296 7.09 28.42 13.97
CA PRO A 296 8.01 28.09 15.07
C PRO A 296 7.43 27.00 15.97
N LEU A 297 8.28 26.26 16.68
CA LEU A 297 7.90 25.07 17.47
C LEU A 297 6.65 25.29 18.34
N LYS A 298 6.59 26.45 19.03
CA LYS A 298 5.44 26.84 19.86
C LYS A 298 4.13 26.88 19.05
N PHE A 299 4.15 27.36 17.83
CA PHE A 299 2.94 27.45 17.00
C PHE A 299 2.62 26.13 16.32
N SER A 300 3.63 25.36 15.91
CA SER A 300 3.44 24.02 15.37
C SER A 300 2.73 23.10 16.38
N THR A 301 3.13 23.11 17.65
CA THR A 301 2.48 22.35 18.71
C THR A 301 1.05 22.83 18.98
N ARG A 302 0.78 24.14 18.88
CA ARG A 302 -0.58 24.67 18.99
C ARG A 302 -1.48 24.25 17.83
N VAL A 303 -0.94 24.14 16.62
CA VAL A 303 -1.70 23.60 15.47
C VAL A 303 -2.14 22.17 15.76
N ILE A 304 -1.30 21.33 16.36
CA ILE A 304 -1.70 19.97 16.79
C ILE A 304 -2.90 20.02 17.75
N SER A 305 -2.92 20.98 18.68
CA SER A 305 -4.06 21.17 19.60
C SER A 305 -5.34 21.58 18.86
N VAL A 306 -5.22 22.48 17.87
CA VAL A 306 -6.36 22.87 17.00
C VAL A 306 -6.88 21.67 16.22
N LEU A 307 -6.01 20.86 15.62
CA LEU A 307 -6.42 19.66 14.88
C LEU A 307 -7.17 18.67 15.77
N ARG A 308 -6.68 18.48 17.02
CA ARG A 308 -7.39 17.66 18.03
C ARG A 308 -8.78 18.22 18.36
N GLU A 309 -8.90 19.53 18.53
CA GLU A 309 -10.20 20.18 18.78
C GLU A 309 -11.17 19.92 17.63
N ILE A 310 -10.73 20.10 16.40
CA ILE A 310 -11.57 19.89 15.21
C ILE A 310 -11.93 18.40 15.06
N ASP A 311 -11.01 17.48 15.36
CA ASP A 311 -11.29 16.03 15.36
C ASP A 311 -12.39 15.67 16.38
N LEU A 312 -12.35 16.21 17.59
CA LEU A 312 -13.38 16.01 18.57
C LEU A 312 -14.75 16.55 18.10
N LYS A 313 -14.76 17.76 17.52
CA LYS A 313 -15.97 18.37 16.96
C LYS A 313 -16.55 17.54 15.80
N SER A 314 -15.69 17.00 14.90
CA SER A 314 -16.14 16.15 13.81
C SER A 314 -16.80 14.84 14.25
N LYS A 315 -16.52 14.42 15.49
CA LYS A 315 -17.12 13.25 16.17
C LYS A 315 -18.31 13.61 17.09
N GLY A 316 -18.78 14.87 17.02
CA GLY A 316 -19.91 15.35 17.82
C GLY A 316 -19.57 15.76 19.25
N LEU A 317 -18.31 15.81 19.64
CA LEU A 317 -17.88 16.24 20.97
C LEU A 317 -17.59 17.75 20.99
N GLY A 318 -18.42 18.51 21.72
CA GLY A 318 -18.23 19.95 21.88
C GLY A 318 -18.76 20.82 20.74
N ALA A 319 -19.41 20.24 19.75
CA ALA A 319 -20.17 20.95 18.70
C ALA A 319 -21.43 20.16 18.37
N VAL A 320 -22.58 20.81 18.40
CA VAL A 320 -23.85 20.19 18.02
C VAL A 320 -24.10 20.55 16.56
N ASN A 321 -24.12 19.55 15.67
CA ASN A 321 -24.53 19.66 14.26
C ASN A 321 -23.75 20.67 13.38
N MET A 322 -22.41 20.75 13.51
CA MET A 322 -21.61 21.49 12.54
C MET A 322 -21.35 20.64 11.29
N GLU A 323 -21.55 21.21 10.11
CA GLU A 323 -21.21 20.57 8.86
C GLU A 323 -19.69 20.49 8.66
N ASP A 324 -19.20 19.42 7.99
CA ASP A 324 -17.78 19.23 7.66
C ASP A 324 -17.19 20.45 6.94
N SER A 325 -18.00 21.10 6.09
CA SER A 325 -17.60 22.31 5.37
C SER A 325 -17.29 23.50 6.29
N GLU A 326 -17.99 23.64 7.40
CA GLU A 326 -17.76 24.69 8.40
C GLU A 326 -16.56 24.36 9.28
N LEU A 327 -16.42 23.10 9.69
CA LEU A 327 -15.27 22.63 10.45
C LEU A 327 -13.97 22.80 9.65
N LEU A 328 -13.97 22.53 8.35
CA LEU A 328 -12.82 22.77 7.47
C LEU A 328 -12.42 24.25 7.42
N LYS A 329 -13.40 25.16 7.31
CA LYS A 329 -13.15 26.61 7.33
C LYS A 329 -12.62 27.08 8.68
N GLU A 330 -13.22 26.60 9.79
CA GLU A 330 -12.76 26.90 11.15
C GLU A 330 -11.33 26.43 11.35
N MET A 331 -11.02 25.20 10.92
CA MET A 331 -9.70 24.61 11.01
C MET A 331 -8.65 25.46 10.28
N VAL A 332 -8.90 25.78 9.01
CA VAL A 332 -7.99 26.62 8.21
C VAL A 332 -7.82 27.99 8.84
N TYR A 333 -8.91 28.62 9.28
CA TYR A 333 -8.86 29.93 9.95
C TYR A 333 -7.95 29.91 11.18
N LYS A 334 -8.15 28.91 12.06
CA LYS A 334 -7.36 28.76 13.29
C LYS A 334 -5.88 28.50 12.99
N ILE A 335 -5.57 27.66 12.02
CA ILE A 335 -4.19 27.32 11.67
C ILE A 335 -3.46 28.55 11.09
N VAL A 336 -4.07 29.22 10.12
CA VAL A 336 -3.43 30.39 9.48
C VAL A 336 -3.20 31.54 10.47
N ASN A 337 -4.12 31.75 11.42
CA ASN A 337 -4.06 32.82 12.43
C ASN A 337 -3.56 32.34 13.79
N ILE A 338 -2.83 31.23 13.84
CA ILE A 338 -2.39 30.59 15.10
C ILE A 338 -1.56 31.50 16.01
N ASP A 339 -0.87 32.46 15.43
CA ASP A 339 -0.08 33.48 16.11
C ASP A 339 -0.94 34.59 16.76
N LYS A 340 -2.15 34.82 16.26
CA LYS A 340 -3.08 35.84 16.73
C LYS A 340 -4.11 35.33 17.73
N ILE A 341 -4.38 34.04 17.75
CA ILE A 341 -5.36 33.42 18.65
C ILE A 341 -4.72 33.27 20.03
N LYS A 342 -5.32 33.86 21.07
CA LYS A 342 -4.89 33.64 22.45
C LYS A 342 -5.18 32.19 22.87
N SER A 343 -4.26 31.62 23.64
CA SER A 343 -4.38 30.28 24.25
C SER A 343 -5.53 30.24 25.24
#